data_124b1640fcacc840ec09b568844ce5ff
#
_entry.id   124b1640fcacc840ec09b568844ce5ff
#
_cell.length_a   1.000
_cell.length_b   1.000
_cell.length_c   1.000
_cell.angle_alpha   90.00
_cell.angle_beta   90.00
_cell.angle_gamma   90.00
#
_symmetry.space_group_name_H-M   'P 1'
#
loop_
_entity.id
_entity.type
_entity.pdbx_description
1 polymer ?
#
loop_
_entity_poly.entity_id
_entity_poly.type
_entity_poly.pdbx_seq_one_letter_code
_entity_poly.pdbx_strand_id
1 'polypeptide(L)'
;MLLALGDVSGHGLGTGYLVSAIRGIIQNQIRKKSDLSTIFKVINSFLIERYRGSEFMTFICGEYNSQEETFEYINAGHSSPICIRKDGKIELRAETQRVLGVLPTEYKRLTIPIHPGDKLILFTDGVTETFNDNEEIFGDENFLNLLKNNHQLNPQDLTDLVLKTIQDFRGKKDPSDDISFICLEVNEKTHELKGNQLDK
;
A
#
# COMPACT_ATOMS: atom_id res chain seq x y z
N MET A 1 -4.62 7.87 11.00
CA MET A 1 -4.37 8.27 9.58
C MET A 1 -4.71 7.09 8.70
N LEU A 2 -5.48 7.31 7.63
CA LEU A 2 -5.86 6.26 6.67
C LEU A 2 -4.91 6.27 5.46
N LEU A 3 -4.41 5.10 5.09
CA LEU A 3 -3.62 4.86 3.87
C LEU A 3 -4.37 3.85 2.99
N ALA A 4 -4.35 4.06 1.69
CA ALA A 4 -4.96 3.16 0.73
C ALA A 4 -4.14 3.13 -0.56
N LEU A 5 -3.89 1.92 -1.06
CA LEU A 5 -3.23 1.68 -2.33
C LEU A 5 -3.91 0.49 -3.01
N GLY A 6 -4.06 0.54 -4.31
CA GLY A 6 -4.68 -0.56 -5.05
C GLY A 6 -4.41 -0.45 -6.52
N ASP A 7 -4.53 -1.58 -7.18
CA ASP A 7 -4.37 -1.71 -8.60
C ASP A 7 -5.58 -2.44 -9.21
N VAL A 8 -6.04 -1.96 -10.36
CA VAL A 8 -7.23 -2.46 -11.06
C VAL A 8 -6.78 -3.22 -12.31
N SER A 9 -7.28 -4.43 -12.49
CA SER A 9 -7.01 -5.23 -13.68
C SER A 9 -7.39 -4.49 -14.97
N GLY A 10 -6.53 -4.65 -16.00
CA GLY A 10 -6.74 -4.06 -17.31
C GLY A 10 -6.18 -2.63 -17.43
N HIS A 11 -6.34 -2.04 -18.62
CA HIS A 11 -5.79 -0.72 -18.96
C HIS A 11 -6.77 0.09 -19.84
N GLY A 12 -6.50 1.37 -19.93
CA GLY A 12 -7.23 2.27 -20.83
C GLY A 12 -8.41 2.98 -20.16
N LEU A 13 -9.29 3.53 -21.01
CA LEU A 13 -10.34 4.45 -20.57
C LEU A 13 -11.35 3.82 -19.61
N GLY A 14 -11.70 2.55 -19.85
CA GLY A 14 -12.63 1.80 -18.99
C GLY A 14 -12.11 1.65 -17.56
N THR A 15 -10.84 1.30 -17.41
CA THR A 15 -10.15 1.19 -16.12
C THR A 15 -10.12 2.55 -15.40
N GLY A 16 -9.86 3.65 -16.13
CA GLY A 16 -9.89 5.00 -15.56
C GLY A 16 -11.26 5.39 -14.97
N TYR A 17 -12.37 5.01 -15.62
CA TYR A 17 -13.71 5.19 -15.06
C TYR A 17 -13.95 4.34 -13.82
N LEU A 18 -13.45 3.11 -13.81
CA LEU A 18 -13.57 2.22 -12.67
C LEU A 18 -12.81 2.75 -11.46
N VAL A 19 -11.56 3.19 -11.65
CA VAL A 19 -10.75 3.83 -10.59
C VAL A 19 -11.49 5.05 -10.02
N SER A 20 -12.08 5.88 -10.88
CA SER A 20 -12.84 7.06 -10.45
C SER A 20 -14.08 6.70 -9.62
N ALA A 21 -14.80 5.63 -10.00
CA ALA A 21 -15.95 5.12 -9.25
C ALA A 21 -15.54 4.59 -7.87
N ILE A 22 -14.47 3.76 -7.81
CA ILE A 22 -13.93 3.22 -6.57
C ILE A 22 -13.48 4.35 -5.64
N ARG A 23 -12.78 5.36 -6.16
CA ARG A 23 -12.38 6.55 -5.39
C ARG A 23 -13.61 7.24 -4.77
N GLY A 24 -14.69 7.39 -5.54
CA GLY A 24 -15.94 7.95 -5.04
C GLY A 24 -16.57 7.11 -3.93
N ILE A 25 -16.54 5.78 -4.04
CA ILE A 25 -17.00 4.85 -3.01
C ILE A 25 -16.18 5.03 -1.74
N ILE A 26 -14.84 4.99 -1.84
CA ILE A 26 -13.93 5.15 -0.69
C ILE A 26 -14.19 6.48 0.02
N GLN A 27 -14.25 7.59 -0.72
CA GLN A 27 -14.53 8.91 -0.13
C GLN A 27 -15.88 8.95 0.59
N ASN A 28 -16.92 8.33 0.03
CA ASN A 28 -18.23 8.25 0.67
C ASN A 28 -18.19 7.42 1.97
N GLN A 29 -17.50 6.30 1.98
CA GLN A 29 -17.35 5.46 3.17
C GLN A 29 -16.54 6.17 4.28
N ILE A 30 -15.49 6.90 3.91
CA ILE A 30 -14.72 7.73 4.86
C ILE A 30 -15.62 8.81 5.50
N ARG A 31 -16.44 9.52 4.71
CA ARG A 31 -17.39 10.51 5.22
C ARG A 31 -18.42 9.91 6.19
N LYS A 32 -18.83 8.67 5.93
CA LYS A 32 -19.74 7.90 6.81
C LYS A 32 -19.04 7.32 8.04
N LYS A 33 -17.72 7.47 8.16
CA LYS A 33 -16.89 6.84 9.21
C LYS A 33 -17.04 5.32 9.25
N SER A 34 -17.22 4.71 8.08
CA SER A 34 -17.32 3.25 7.96
C SER A 34 -15.99 2.61 8.34
N ASP A 35 -16.06 1.42 8.94
CA ASP A 35 -14.88 0.63 9.24
C ASP A 35 -14.25 0.01 7.98
N LEU A 36 -13.01 -0.47 8.07
CA LEU A 36 -12.26 -1.05 6.95
C LEU A 36 -13.03 -2.22 6.30
N SER A 37 -13.63 -3.11 7.11
CA SER A 37 -14.35 -4.27 6.58
C SER A 37 -15.56 -3.86 5.75
N THR A 38 -16.26 -2.80 6.16
CA THR A 38 -17.38 -2.22 5.40
C THR A 38 -16.90 -1.60 4.09
N ILE A 39 -15.76 -0.89 4.07
CA ILE A 39 -15.18 -0.33 2.86
C ILE A 39 -14.90 -1.44 1.84
N PHE A 40 -14.20 -2.51 2.27
CA PHE A 40 -13.88 -3.65 1.40
C PHE A 40 -15.14 -4.37 0.90
N LYS A 41 -16.12 -4.59 1.77
CA LYS A 41 -17.40 -5.21 1.40
C LYS A 41 -18.14 -4.41 0.33
N VAL A 42 -18.21 -3.08 0.47
CA VAL A 42 -18.92 -2.22 -0.49
C VAL A 42 -18.21 -2.21 -1.83
N ILE A 43 -16.87 -2.09 -1.86
CA ILE A 43 -16.09 -2.13 -3.11
C ILE A 43 -16.24 -3.50 -3.77
N ASN A 44 -16.10 -4.60 -3.01
CA ASN A 44 -16.22 -5.95 -3.54
C ASN A 44 -17.60 -6.21 -4.16
N SER A 45 -18.69 -5.83 -3.45
CA SER A 45 -20.04 -5.96 -3.97
C SER A 45 -20.25 -5.14 -5.25
N PHE A 46 -19.76 -3.90 -5.29
CA PHE A 46 -19.83 -3.04 -6.48
C PHE A 46 -19.14 -3.69 -7.69
N LEU A 47 -17.93 -4.22 -7.50
CA LEU A 47 -17.18 -4.88 -8.57
C LEU A 47 -17.90 -6.15 -9.07
N ILE A 48 -18.36 -7.01 -8.16
CA ILE A 48 -19.06 -8.26 -8.51
C ILE A 48 -20.37 -7.95 -9.28
N GLU A 49 -21.18 -7.03 -8.78
CA GLU A 49 -22.48 -6.69 -9.39
C GLU A 49 -22.33 -6.03 -10.76
N ARG A 50 -21.32 -5.15 -10.90
CA ARG A 50 -21.14 -4.36 -12.12
C ARG A 50 -20.35 -5.10 -13.18
N TYR A 51 -19.30 -5.82 -12.80
CA TYR A 51 -18.32 -6.41 -13.73
C TYR A 51 -18.37 -7.92 -13.80
N ARG A 52 -19.06 -8.59 -12.86
CA ARG A 52 -19.30 -10.05 -12.89
C ARG A 52 -18.03 -10.89 -13.04
N GLY A 53 -16.91 -10.42 -12.46
CA GLY A 53 -15.62 -11.10 -12.50
C GLY A 53 -14.74 -10.78 -13.73
N SER A 54 -15.20 -9.91 -14.67
CA SER A 54 -14.34 -9.47 -15.79
C SER A 54 -13.27 -8.48 -15.34
N GLU A 55 -13.55 -7.73 -14.27
CA GLU A 55 -12.62 -6.80 -13.66
C GLU A 55 -12.47 -7.13 -12.18
N PHE A 56 -11.24 -7.08 -11.70
CA PHE A 56 -10.89 -7.28 -10.29
C PHE A 56 -9.90 -6.21 -9.85
N MET A 57 -9.68 -6.13 -8.56
CA MET A 57 -8.77 -5.15 -7.99
C MET A 57 -7.96 -5.78 -6.86
N THR A 58 -6.65 -5.54 -6.86
CA THR A 58 -5.84 -5.71 -5.67
C THR A 58 -5.95 -4.46 -4.82
N PHE A 59 -6.07 -4.59 -3.50
CA PHE A 59 -6.29 -3.44 -2.65
C PHE A 59 -5.77 -3.65 -1.24
N ILE A 60 -4.98 -2.71 -0.75
CA ILE A 60 -4.60 -2.60 0.65
C ILE A 60 -5.13 -1.29 1.21
N CYS A 61 -5.78 -1.34 2.34
CA CYS A 61 -6.23 -0.15 3.06
C CYS A 61 -6.08 -0.38 4.55
N GLY A 62 -5.56 0.61 5.24
CA GLY A 62 -5.32 0.49 6.68
C GLY A 62 -5.26 1.84 7.38
N GLU A 63 -5.40 1.78 8.69
CA GLU A 63 -5.41 2.93 9.58
C GLU A 63 -4.28 2.84 10.60
N TYR A 64 -3.42 3.86 10.62
CA TYR A 64 -2.42 4.02 11.66
C TYR A 64 -3.01 4.70 12.89
N ASN A 65 -2.92 4.00 14.04
CA ASN A 65 -3.29 4.51 15.36
C ASN A 65 -2.01 4.87 16.15
N SER A 66 -1.79 6.16 16.38
CA SER A 66 -0.60 6.64 17.08
C SER A 66 -0.66 6.42 18.61
N GLN A 67 -1.82 6.09 19.19
CA GLN A 67 -1.95 5.79 20.61
C GLN A 67 -1.58 4.34 20.92
N GLU A 68 -1.96 3.43 20.00
CA GLU A 68 -1.68 1.99 20.12
C GLU A 68 -0.41 1.59 19.39
N GLU A 69 0.21 2.52 18.65
CA GLU A 69 1.39 2.28 17.81
C GLU A 69 1.18 1.10 16.85
N THR A 70 0.01 1.06 16.21
CA THR A 70 -0.37 -0.02 15.32
C THR A 70 -0.85 0.50 13.97
N PHE A 71 -0.60 -0.27 12.93
CA PHE A 71 -1.24 -0.15 11.64
C PHE A 71 -2.20 -1.33 11.47
N GLU A 72 -3.50 -1.06 11.60
CA GLU A 72 -4.55 -2.03 11.28
C GLU A 72 -4.92 -1.92 9.80
N TYR A 73 -4.92 -3.04 9.09
CA TYR A 73 -5.15 -3.05 7.65
C TYR A 73 -5.89 -4.30 7.17
N ILE A 74 -6.43 -4.21 5.96
CA ILE A 74 -6.90 -5.34 5.18
C ILE A 74 -6.11 -5.35 3.87
N ASN A 75 -5.63 -6.52 3.47
CA ASN A 75 -4.94 -6.73 2.20
C ASN A 75 -5.74 -7.74 1.35
N ALA A 76 -6.31 -7.28 0.25
CA ALA A 76 -7.06 -8.06 -0.72
C ALA A 76 -6.20 -8.30 -1.98
N GLY A 77 -5.24 -9.22 -1.90
CA GLY A 77 -4.40 -9.62 -3.04
C GLY A 77 -3.34 -8.62 -3.48
N HIS A 78 -3.12 -7.55 -2.73
CA HIS A 78 -2.11 -6.54 -3.05
C HIS A 78 -0.74 -6.92 -2.50
N SER A 79 0.33 -6.28 -3.01
CA SER A 79 1.69 -6.43 -2.49
C SER A 79 1.71 -6.26 -0.97
N SER A 80 2.48 -7.13 -0.29
CA SER A 80 2.52 -7.14 1.17
C SER A 80 3.18 -5.88 1.72
N PRO A 81 2.63 -5.27 2.77
CA PRO A 81 3.26 -4.12 3.40
C PRO A 81 4.62 -4.50 4.01
N ILE A 82 5.58 -3.61 3.88
CA ILE A 82 6.92 -3.76 4.45
C ILE A 82 7.04 -2.83 5.65
N CYS A 83 7.45 -3.37 6.80
CA CYS A 83 7.87 -2.58 7.93
C CYS A 83 9.39 -2.60 8.04
N ILE A 84 10.01 -1.42 7.95
CA ILE A 84 11.43 -1.24 8.22
C ILE A 84 11.55 -0.70 9.65
N ARG A 85 12.16 -1.47 10.52
CA ARG A 85 12.42 -1.07 11.89
C ARG A 85 13.51 0.01 11.94
N LYS A 86 13.52 0.81 12.98
CA LYS A 86 14.54 1.85 13.20
C LYS A 86 15.97 1.32 13.11
N ASP A 87 16.21 0.06 13.48
CA ASP A 87 17.50 -0.62 13.39
C ASP A 87 17.83 -1.21 12.00
N GLY A 88 16.95 -1.01 11.02
CA GLY A 88 17.10 -1.52 9.65
C GLY A 88 16.59 -2.95 9.45
N LYS A 89 16.02 -3.60 10.46
CA LYS A 89 15.38 -4.91 10.28
C LYS A 89 14.13 -4.75 9.42
N ILE A 90 14.00 -5.60 8.40
CA ILE A 90 12.80 -5.64 7.55
C ILE A 90 11.88 -6.75 8.03
N GLU A 91 10.60 -6.42 8.18
CA GLU A 91 9.52 -7.36 8.48
C GLU A 91 8.48 -7.31 7.36
N LEU A 92 8.29 -8.47 6.74
CA LEU A 92 7.23 -8.70 5.74
C LEU A 92 6.05 -9.40 6.40
N ARG A 93 4.85 -8.93 6.08
CA ARG A 93 3.60 -9.59 6.48
C ARG A 93 2.95 -10.19 5.24
N ALA A 94 3.32 -11.42 4.94
CA ALA A 94 2.90 -12.13 3.73
C ALA A 94 1.42 -12.55 3.72
N GLU A 95 0.64 -12.20 4.75
CA GLU A 95 -0.78 -12.52 4.80
C GLU A 95 -1.56 -11.67 3.81
N THR A 96 -2.10 -12.31 2.79
CA THR A 96 -2.99 -11.69 1.82
C THR A 96 -4.30 -12.48 1.73
N GLN A 97 -5.35 -11.81 1.27
CA GLN A 97 -6.67 -12.38 1.12
C GLN A 97 -7.09 -12.27 -0.35
N ARG A 98 -8.25 -12.81 -0.69
CA ARG A 98 -8.75 -12.79 -2.07
C ARG A 98 -8.88 -11.38 -2.61
N VAL A 99 -8.49 -11.17 -3.87
CA VAL A 99 -8.70 -9.91 -4.60
C VAL A 99 -10.18 -9.50 -4.63
N LEU A 100 -10.45 -8.21 -4.74
CA LEU A 100 -11.81 -7.68 -4.85
C LEU A 100 -12.38 -7.94 -6.26
N GLY A 101 -13.70 -8.16 -6.33
CA GLY A 101 -14.44 -8.29 -7.60
C GLY A 101 -14.66 -9.71 -8.10
N VAL A 102 -14.06 -10.73 -7.47
CA VAL A 102 -14.15 -12.12 -7.94
C VAL A 102 -15.29 -12.88 -7.27
N LEU A 103 -15.34 -12.90 -5.94
CA LEU A 103 -16.37 -13.61 -5.17
C LEU A 103 -16.73 -12.83 -3.90
N PRO A 104 -17.97 -12.99 -3.37
CA PRO A 104 -18.29 -12.48 -2.04
C PRO A 104 -17.29 -13.02 -1.01
N THR A 105 -16.66 -12.12 -0.27
CA THR A 105 -15.57 -12.44 0.67
C THR A 105 -15.74 -11.59 1.93
N GLU A 106 -15.53 -12.23 3.08
CA GLU A 106 -15.37 -11.53 4.36
C GLU A 106 -13.88 -11.30 4.60
N TYR A 107 -13.49 -10.02 4.67
CA TYR A 107 -12.10 -9.62 4.84
C TYR A 107 -11.76 -9.45 6.32
N LYS A 108 -10.65 -10.06 6.72
CA LYS A 108 -10.13 -9.98 8.10
C LYS A 108 -9.13 -8.84 8.20
N ARG A 109 -9.17 -8.14 9.34
CA ARG A 109 -8.16 -7.15 9.69
C ARG A 109 -6.89 -7.83 10.15
N LEU A 110 -5.79 -7.25 9.77
CA LEU A 110 -4.43 -7.61 10.18
C LEU A 110 -3.82 -6.43 10.92
N THR A 111 -2.82 -6.67 11.74
CA THR A 111 -2.20 -5.62 12.55
C THR A 111 -0.68 -5.74 12.51
N ILE A 112 -0.02 -4.61 12.29
CA ILE A 112 1.44 -4.47 12.39
C ILE A 112 1.73 -3.45 13.50
N PRO A 113 2.51 -3.79 14.54
CA PRO A 113 3.07 -2.80 15.45
C PRO A 113 4.02 -1.88 14.68
N ILE A 114 3.86 -0.55 14.81
CA ILE A 114 4.70 0.46 14.16
C ILE A 114 5.11 1.48 15.21
N HIS A 115 6.37 1.45 15.60
CA HIS A 115 6.91 2.33 16.65
C HIS A 115 7.58 3.58 16.08
N PRO A 116 7.83 4.61 16.91
CA PRO A 116 8.58 5.79 16.49
C PRO A 116 9.94 5.45 15.88
N GLY A 117 10.20 5.98 14.70
CA GLY A 117 11.40 5.70 13.89
C GLY A 117 11.26 4.52 12.93
N ASP A 118 10.17 3.74 13.01
CA ASP A 118 9.86 2.71 12.02
C ASP A 118 9.27 3.33 10.75
N LYS A 119 9.50 2.67 9.61
CA LYS A 119 8.88 3.03 8.33
C LYS A 119 7.91 1.95 7.87
N LEU A 120 6.75 2.39 7.39
CA LEU A 120 5.77 1.55 6.70
C LEU A 120 5.82 1.87 5.21
N ILE A 121 5.97 0.82 4.39
CA ILE A 121 6.01 0.93 2.94
C ILE A 121 4.84 0.15 2.35
N LEU A 122 4.09 0.82 1.46
CA LEU A 122 3.10 0.22 0.57
C LEU A 122 3.54 0.49 -0.87
N PHE A 123 3.41 -0.49 -1.75
CA PHE A 123 3.87 -0.38 -3.13
C PHE A 123 3.06 -1.28 -4.07
N THR A 124 3.00 -0.93 -5.36
CA THR A 124 2.46 -1.79 -6.41
C THR A 124 3.55 -2.72 -6.95
N ASP A 125 3.14 -3.86 -7.51
CA ASP A 125 4.02 -4.86 -8.10
C ASP A 125 4.88 -4.32 -9.27
N GLY A 126 4.43 -3.24 -9.93
CA GLY A 126 5.25 -2.52 -10.90
C GLY A 126 6.62 -2.10 -10.38
N VAL A 127 6.81 -2.00 -9.04
CA VAL A 127 8.13 -1.77 -8.42
C VAL A 127 9.04 -2.97 -8.60
N THR A 128 8.56 -4.18 -8.31
CA THR A 128 9.36 -5.40 -8.31
C THR A 128 9.30 -6.15 -9.64
N GLU A 129 8.24 -5.95 -10.44
CA GLU A 129 8.05 -6.57 -11.74
C GLU A 129 8.55 -5.73 -12.92
N THR A 130 9.32 -4.67 -12.66
CA THR A 130 9.99 -3.91 -13.71
C THR A 130 11.06 -4.75 -14.41
N PHE A 131 11.02 -4.76 -15.75
CA PHE A 131 12.02 -5.42 -16.61
C PHE A 131 13.03 -4.42 -17.18
N ASN A 132 14.29 -4.86 -17.30
CA ASN A 132 15.34 -4.09 -17.97
C ASN A 132 15.41 -4.41 -19.48
N ASP A 133 16.37 -3.77 -20.18
CA ASP A 133 16.59 -3.99 -21.62
C ASP A 133 16.97 -5.44 -21.97
N ASN A 134 17.47 -6.24 -21.00
CA ASN A 134 17.86 -7.64 -21.16
C ASN A 134 16.75 -8.63 -20.76
N GLU A 135 15.51 -8.19 -20.51
CA GLU A 135 14.39 -9.01 -20.01
C GLU A 135 14.61 -9.57 -18.60
N GLU A 136 15.51 -8.98 -17.80
CA GLU A 136 15.71 -9.34 -16.42
C GLU A 136 14.73 -8.55 -15.55
N ILE A 137 14.13 -9.23 -14.56
CA ILE A 137 13.21 -8.60 -13.60
C ILE A 137 13.99 -7.97 -12.43
N PHE A 138 13.54 -6.81 -11.92
CA PHE A 138 14.15 -6.17 -10.77
C PHE A 138 14.08 -7.06 -9.52
N GLY A 139 12.91 -7.58 -9.22
CA GLY A 139 12.62 -8.61 -8.23
C GLY A 139 12.60 -8.12 -6.77
N ASP A 140 11.97 -8.95 -5.94
CA ASP A 140 11.80 -8.65 -4.51
C ASP A 140 13.15 -8.58 -3.77
N GLU A 141 14.12 -9.42 -4.13
CA GLU A 141 15.42 -9.45 -3.44
C GLU A 141 16.18 -8.13 -3.60
N ASN A 142 16.25 -7.60 -4.85
CA ASN A 142 16.89 -6.31 -5.11
C ASN A 142 16.17 -5.18 -4.40
N PHE A 143 14.83 -5.20 -4.40
CA PHE A 143 14.02 -4.20 -3.72
C PHE A 143 14.26 -4.21 -2.20
N LEU A 144 14.20 -5.38 -1.56
CA LEU A 144 14.43 -5.51 -0.12
C LEU A 144 15.86 -5.11 0.28
N ASN A 145 16.86 -5.47 -0.53
CA ASN A 145 18.24 -5.07 -0.32
C ASN A 145 18.41 -3.55 -0.45
N LEU A 146 17.75 -2.92 -1.43
CA LEU A 146 17.75 -1.47 -1.60
C LEU A 146 17.20 -0.78 -0.35
N LEU A 147 16.04 -1.22 0.14
CA LEU A 147 15.40 -0.67 1.34
C LEU A 147 16.27 -0.86 2.59
N LYS A 148 16.81 -2.06 2.78
CA LYS A 148 17.64 -2.41 3.94
C LYS A 148 18.91 -1.57 4.00
N ASN A 149 19.59 -1.41 2.87
CA ASN A 149 20.87 -0.68 2.82
C ASN A 149 20.67 0.85 2.97
N ASN A 150 19.45 1.35 2.79
CA ASN A 150 19.12 2.77 2.82
C ASN A 150 18.04 3.12 3.87
N HIS A 151 17.85 2.26 4.88
CA HIS A 151 16.82 2.42 5.90
C HIS A 151 16.94 3.73 6.71
N GLN A 152 18.14 4.33 6.76
CA GLN A 152 18.40 5.58 7.49
C GLN A 152 17.93 6.83 6.75
N LEU A 153 17.64 6.73 5.45
CA LEU A 153 17.14 7.87 4.68
C LEU A 153 15.75 8.27 5.19
N ASN A 154 15.46 9.56 5.15
CA ASN A 154 14.08 10.03 5.39
C ASN A 154 13.13 9.51 4.29
N PRO A 155 11.80 9.56 4.50
CA PRO A 155 10.83 9.02 3.54
C PRO A 155 10.93 9.59 2.14
N GLN A 156 11.22 10.89 1.99
CA GLN A 156 11.33 11.53 0.68
C GLN A 156 12.57 11.02 -0.06
N ASP A 157 13.74 11.08 0.57
CA ASP A 157 15.00 10.63 -0.05
C ASP A 157 14.97 9.14 -0.39
N LEU A 158 14.32 8.31 0.46
CA LEU A 158 14.14 6.88 0.18
C LEU A 158 13.22 6.67 -1.03
N THR A 159 12.13 7.42 -1.13
CA THR A 159 11.21 7.37 -2.28
C THR A 159 11.92 7.76 -3.57
N ASP A 160 12.67 8.85 -3.55
CA ASP A 160 13.40 9.34 -4.71
C ASP A 160 14.47 8.33 -5.15
N LEU A 161 15.18 7.71 -4.20
CA LEU A 161 16.15 6.67 -4.46
C LEU A 161 15.50 5.42 -5.10
N VAL A 162 14.38 4.95 -4.56
CA VAL A 162 13.65 3.79 -5.10
C VAL A 162 13.22 4.06 -6.53
N LEU A 163 12.54 5.18 -6.79
CA LEU A 163 12.07 5.53 -8.12
C LEU A 163 13.20 5.70 -9.12
N LYS A 164 14.31 6.36 -8.72
CA LYS A 164 15.50 6.49 -9.55
C LYS A 164 16.13 5.14 -9.86
N THR A 165 16.29 4.27 -8.86
CA THR A 165 16.90 2.94 -9.05
C THR A 165 16.09 2.09 -10.04
N ILE A 166 14.76 2.12 -9.94
CA ILE A 166 13.87 1.41 -10.85
C ILE A 166 13.97 1.99 -12.26
N GLN A 167 14.01 3.32 -12.40
CA GLN A 167 14.15 3.99 -13.69
C GLN A 167 15.51 3.65 -14.33
N ASP A 168 16.59 3.68 -13.56
CA ASP A 168 17.94 3.36 -14.04
C ASP A 168 18.04 1.87 -14.44
N PHE A 169 17.42 0.97 -13.67
CA PHE A 169 17.35 -0.47 -13.98
C PHE A 169 16.56 -0.75 -15.26
N ARG A 170 15.40 -0.12 -15.43
CA ARG A 170 14.53 -0.27 -16.61
C ARG A 170 15.21 0.20 -17.90
N GLY A 171 16.06 1.20 -17.84
CA GLY A 171 16.72 1.77 -19.00
C GLY A 171 15.76 2.54 -19.91
N LYS A 172 15.71 2.16 -21.19
CA LYS A 172 14.91 2.85 -22.22
C LYS A 172 13.54 2.24 -22.46
N LYS A 173 13.23 1.11 -21.82
CA LYS A 173 11.91 0.47 -21.96
C LYS A 173 10.79 1.35 -21.42
N ASP A 174 9.62 1.26 -22.04
CA ASP A 174 8.40 1.80 -21.44
C ASP A 174 8.05 1.01 -20.17
N PRO A 175 7.42 1.66 -19.17
CA PRO A 175 6.92 0.95 -18.00
C PRO A 175 5.98 -0.18 -18.42
N SER A 176 6.20 -1.38 -17.86
CA SER A 176 5.29 -2.52 -18.06
C SER A 176 4.02 -2.38 -17.25
N ASP A 177 4.07 -1.64 -16.15
CA ASP A 177 2.96 -1.42 -15.23
C ASP A 177 3.12 -0.09 -14.48
N ASP A 178 2.04 0.32 -13.79
CA ASP A 178 2.01 1.54 -12.98
C ASP A 178 2.83 1.35 -11.69
N ILE A 179 3.74 2.28 -11.43
CA ILE A 179 4.59 2.28 -10.24
C ILE A 179 4.01 3.26 -9.22
N SER A 180 3.55 2.72 -8.10
CA SER A 180 3.14 3.51 -6.94
C SER A 180 3.91 3.08 -5.69
N PHE A 181 4.37 4.08 -4.94
CA PHE A 181 5.18 3.85 -3.73
C PHE A 181 4.80 4.85 -2.65
N ILE A 182 4.47 4.35 -1.46
CA ILE A 182 4.16 5.15 -0.28
C ILE A 182 5.16 4.77 0.80
N CYS A 183 5.87 5.75 1.34
CA CYS A 183 6.72 5.59 2.52
C CYS A 183 6.22 6.50 3.63
N LEU A 184 5.88 5.91 4.77
CA LEU A 184 5.50 6.61 5.99
C LEU A 184 6.53 6.33 7.08
N GLU A 185 7.01 7.36 7.75
CA GLU A 185 7.82 7.23 8.97
C GLU A 185 7.05 7.78 10.17
N VAL A 186 7.05 7.02 11.27
CA VAL A 186 6.45 7.49 12.52
C VAL A 186 7.44 8.38 13.25
N ASN A 187 7.09 9.66 13.38
CA ASN A 187 7.97 10.66 13.99
C ASN A 187 7.88 10.62 15.52
N GLU A 188 9.01 10.63 16.22
CA GLU A 188 9.08 10.67 17.69
C GLU A 188 8.35 11.89 18.28
N LYS A 189 8.35 13.03 17.57
CA LYS A 189 7.68 14.28 18.01
C LYS A 189 6.15 14.21 18.03
N THR A 190 5.52 13.25 17.37
CA THR A 190 4.05 13.12 17.38
C THR A 190 3.53 12.54 18.70
N HIS A 191 4.38 11.92 19.50
CA HIS A 191 4.03 11.36 20.81
C HIS A 191 4.00 12.42 21.92
N GLU A 192 4.89 13.43 21.88
CA GLU A 192 4.99 14.46 22.92
C GLU A 192 3.82 15.46 22.94
N LEU A 193 3.17 15.69 21.79
CA LEU A 193 2.10 16.68 21.68
C LEU A 193 0.75 16.26 22.33
N LYS A 194 0.58 14.97 22.67
CA LYS A 194 -0.66 14.47 23.30
C LYS A 194 -0.59 14.33 24.82
N GLY A 195 0.62 14.29 25.41
CA GLY A 195 0.81 14.23 26.86
C GLY A 195 0.49 15.55 27.60
N ASN A 196 0.54 16.70 26.90
CA ASN A 196 0.39 18.02 27.51
C ASN A 196 -1.01 18.67 27.37
N GLN A 197 -1.99 17.98 26.77
CA GLN A 197 -3.36 18.53 26.62
C GLN A 197 -4.40 17.94 27.57
N LEU A 198 -4.01 17.08 28.52
CA LEU A 198 -4.95 16.48 29.50
C LEU A 198 -4.89 17.12 30.91
N ASP A 199 -4.00 18.10 31.13
CA ASP A 199 -3.93 18.81 32.40
C ASP A 199 -4.18 20.33 32.21
N LYS A 200 -5.43 20.72 31.84
CA LYS A 200 -6.00 22.06 32.12
C LYS A 200 -7.53 21.98 32.15
#